data_b79bdc31f9252ff8e9a4f3eba57ac738
#
_entry.id   b79bdc31f9252ff8e9a4f3eba57ac738
#
_cell.length_a   1.000
_cell.length_b   1.000
_cell.length_c   1.000
_cell.angle_alpha   90.00
_cell.angle_beta   90.00
_cell.angle_gamma   90.00
#
_symmetry.space_group_name_H-M   'P 1'
#
loop_
_entity.id
_entity.type
_entity.pdbx_description
1 polymer ?
#
loop_
_entity_poly.entity_id
_entity_poly.type
_entity_poly.pdbx_seq_one_letter_code
_entity_poly.pdbx_strand_id
1 'polypeptide(L)'
;MFGYVIPNQAALSPEAQARYRTAYCGLCRRIGALHGLRGRLTLSYDLTFLNLLLSSLYEGETECVQGCGHCPIHPVRKIHWRSSGPTDYCADLSVALHYYNAQDKWNDDHSLLGLGFEKLLAAPTQDAAARWPRQCEAIRSCLDQLAEYEAAGSEDLDAVSGCFGQLMAELFDFKQDHWSPELRSIGFHLGKYIYLLDAYDDLERDQRKGAYNPLKTLSQQPGYEEEMREIFELLLARCAKSFERLPCVEDADLLRNILYSGVWLKYNCKNAKKEK
;
A
#
# COMPACT_ATOMS: atom_id res chain seq x y z
N MET A 1 1.99 4.80 -7.35
CA MET A 1 2.65 3.83 -6.46
C MET A 1 1.72 3.04 -5.53
N PHE A 2 0.45 3.35 -5.35
CA PHE A 2 -0.48 2.65 -4.46
C PHE A 2 -1.74 2.16 -5.19
N GLY A 3 -2.52 1.28 -4.54
CA GLY A 3 -3.77 0.74 -5.07
C GLY A 3 -3.62 -0.60 -5.80
N TYR A 4 -2.57 -1.36 -5.46
CA TYR A 4 -2.30 -2.68 -6.03
C TYR A 4 -2.80 -3.82 -5.13
N VAL A 5 -2.90 -3.61 -3.82
CA VAL A 5 -3.30 -4.62 -2.84
C VAL A 5 -4.83 -4.56 -2.64
N ILE A 6 -5.56 -5.05 -3.62
CA ILE A 6 -7.02 -4.98 -3.68
C ILE A 6 -7.66 -6.37 -3.56
N PRO A 7 -8.88 -6.49 -3.03
CA PRO A 7 -9.57 -7.77 -3.02
C PRO A 7 -10.08 -8.16 -4.42
N ASN A 8 -10.04 -9.44 -4.73
CA ASN A 8 -10.77 -9.98 -5.88
C ASN A 8 -12.25 -10.10 -5.52
N GLN A 9 -13.01 -9.06 -5.80
CA GLN A 9 -14.43 -8.95 -5.46
C GLN A 9 -15.27 -10.10 -6.05
N ALA A 10 -14.92 -10.59 -7.25
CA ALA A 10 -15.66 -11.64 -7.93
C ALA A 10 -15.53 -13.01 -7.23
N ALA A 11 -14.44 -13.21 -6.48
CA ALA A 11 -14.16 -14.44 -5.75
C ALA A 11 -14.58 -14.39 -4.27
N LEU A 12 -15.17 -13.28 -3.81
CA LEU A 12 -15.64 -13.11 -2.44
C LEU A 12 -17.11 -13.37 -2.30
N SER A 13 -17.52 -14.01 -1.19
CA SER A 13 -18.92 -14.09 -0.80
C SER A 13 -19.49 -12.70 -0.47
N PRO A 14 -20.81 -12.48 -0.55
CA PRO A 14 -21.43 -11.22 -0.15
C PRO A 14 -21.08 -10.78 1.28
N GLU A 15 -20.97 -11.75 2.21
CA GLU A 15 -20.59 -11.52 3.60
C GLU A 15 -19.13 -11.05 3.71
N ALA A 16 -18.22 -11.68 2.99
CA ALA A 16 -16.80 -11.28 2.95
C ALA A 16 -16.62 -9.89 2.34
N GLN A 17 -17.36 -9.59 1.25
CA GLN A 17 -17.41 -8.25 0.67
C GLN A 17 -17.95 -7.20 1.66
N ALA A 18 -18.95 -7.56 2.48
CA ALA A 18 -19.47 -6.67 3.51
C ALA A 18 -18.44 -6.41 4.62
N ARG A 19 -17.73 -7.46 5.08
CA ARG A 19 -16.64 -7.32 6.08
C ARG A 19 -15.51 -6.41 5.55
N TYR A 20 -15.08 -6.62 4.31
CA TYR A 20 -14.08 -5.75 3.69
C TYR A 20 -14.52 -4.27 3.66
N ARG A 21 -15.77 -4.02 3.21
CA ARG A 21 -16.33 -2.67 3.19
C ARG A 21 -16.39 -2.05 4.58
N THR A 22 -16.71 -2.83 5.60
CA THR A 22 -16.76 -2.37 6.99
C THR A 22 -15.39 -1.91 7.49
N ALA A 23 -14.32 -2.64 7.18
CA ALA A 23 -12.94 -2.26 7.49
C ALA A 23 -12.49 -1.01 6.69
N TYR A 24 -12.75 -0.98 5.38
CA TYR A 24 -12.46 0.17 4.51
C TYR A 24 -13.16 1.45 4.98
N CYS A 25 -14.45 1.35 5.31
CA CYS A 25 -15.22 2.48 5.84
C CYS A 25 -14.75 2.89 7.24
N GLY A 26 -14.28 1.94 8.05
CA GLY A 26 -13.68 2.19 9.35
C GLY A 26 -12.42 3.04 9.23
N LEU A 27 -11.50 2.64 8.36
CA LEU A 27 -10.29 3.41 8.07
C LEU A 27 -10.62 4.82 7.55
N CYS A 28 -11.52 4.92 6.55
CA CYS A 28 -11.99 6.22 6.03
C CYS A 28 -12.53 7.14 7.14
N ARG A 29 -13.33 6.57 8.06
CA ARG A 29 -13.90 7.31 9.19
C ARG A 29 -12.82 7.78 10.15
N ARG A 30 -11.83 6.91 10.50
CA ARG A 30 -10.73 7.27 11.40
C ARG A 30 -9.83 8.33 10.80
N ILE A 31 -9.46 8.21 9.53
CA ILE A 31 -8.73 9.27 8.81
C ILE A 31 -9.50 10.60 8.94
N GLY A 32 -10.82 10.58 8.71
CA GLY A 32 -11.63 11.78 8.82
C GLY A 32 -11.75 12.33 10.25
N ALA A 33 -11.72 11.48 11.27
CA ALA A 33 -11.77 11.88 12.66
C ALA A 33 -10.45 12.47 13.17
N LEU A 34 -9.31 11.90 12.74
CA LEU A 34 -7.98 12.33 13.15
C LEU A 34 -7.46 13.52 12.32
N HIS A 35 -7.74 13.52 11.01
CA HIS A 35 -7.11 14.44 10.05
C HIS A 35 -8.12 15.28 9.24
N GLY A 36 -9.39 15.26 9.63
CA GLY A 36 -10.45 16.02 8.97
C GLY A 36 -10.88 15.44 7.62
N LEU A 37 -11.84 16.13 6.95
CA LEU A 37 -12.37 15.66 5.67
C LEU A 37 -11.30 15.55 4.57
N ARG A 38 -10.30 16.41 4.61
CA ARG A 38 -9.22 16.46 3.63
C ARG A 38 -8.32 15.21 3.73
N GLY A 39 -8.08 14.73 4.94
CA GLY A 39 -7.35 13.48 5.17
C GLY A 39 -7.99 12.27 4.48
N ARG A 40 -9.32 12.26 4.30
CA ARG A 40 -10.00 11.13 3.61
C ARG A 40 -9.59 10.94 2.16
N LEU A 41 -8.98 11.93 1.54
CA LEU A 41 -8.43 11.82 0.18
C LEU A 41 -7.21 10.88 0.13
N THR A 42 -6.61 10.58 1.28
CA THR A 42 -5.47 9.66 1.39
C THR A 42 -5.86 8.20 1.60
N LEU A 43 -7.17 7.88 1.63
CA LEU A 43 -7.65 6.51 1.79
C LEU A 43 -7.18 5.62 0.65
N SER A 44 -6.50 4.53 0.97
CA SER A 44 -6.00 3.56 -0.02
C SER A 44 -6.41 2.13 0.30
N TYR A 45 -6.41 1.29 -0.72
CA TYR A 45 -6.65 -0.15 -0.58
C TYR A 45 -5.49 -0.83 0.15
N ASP A 46 -4.26 -0.40 -0.11
CA ASP A 46 -3.05 -0.98 0.48
C ASP A 46 -3.04 -0.78 2.01
N LEU A 47 -3.39 0.42 2.49
CA LEU A 47 -3.52 0.70 3.92
C LEU A 47 -4.76 0.01 4.53
N THR A 48 -5.79 -0.26 3.73
CA THR A 48 -6.92 -1.09 4.17
C THR A 48 -6.49 -2.54 4.38
N PHE A 49 -5.64 -3.07 3.50
CA PHE A 49 -5.04 -4.40 3.68
C PHE A 49 -4.17 -4.46 4.95
N LEU A 50 -3.28 -3.48 5.15
CA LEU A 50 -2.47 -3.40 6.36
C LEU A 50 -3.35 -3.34 7.63
N ASN A 51 -4.40 -2.51 7.61
CA ASN A 51 -5.34 -2.42 8.72
C ASN A 51 -6.04 -3.76 9.00
N LEU A 52 -6.48 -4.48 7.96
CA LEU A 52 -7.08 -5.82 8.10
C LEU A 52 -6.09 -6.82 8.69
N LEU A 53 -4.87 -6.85 8.18
CA LEU A 53 -3.81 -7.76 8.64
C LEU A 53 -3.49 -7.52 10.13
N LEU A 54 -3.20 -6.29 10.51
CA LEU A 54 -2.86 -5.95 11.88
C LEU A 54 -4.04 -6.11 12.84
N SER A 55 -5.27 -5.79 12.40
CA SER A 55 -6.46 -5.97 13.22
C SER A 55 -6.77 -7.45 13.46
N SER A 56 -6.52 -8.32 12.49
CA SER A 56 -6.66 -9.77 12.62
C SER A 56 -5.56 -10.37 13.50
N LEU A 57 -4.32 -9.92 13.33
CA LEU A 57 -3.19 -10.42 14.10
C LEU A 57 -3.26 -10.06 15.59
N TYR A 58 -3.67 -8.83 15.89
CA TYR A 58 -3.76 -8.29 17.25
C TYR A 58 -5.20 -8.30 17.79
N GLU A 59 -6.02 -9.18 17.27
CA GLU A 59 -7.36 -9.46 17.78
C GLU A 59 -7.31 -9.79 19.28
N GLY A 60 -8.20 -9.15 20.06
CA GLY A 60 -8.23 -9.32 21.51
C GLY A 60 -7.23 -8.49 22.31
N GLU A 61 -6.20 -7.90 21.70
CA GLU A 61 -5.28 -6.98 22.39
C GLU A 61 -5.75 -5.51 22.30
N THR A 62 -6.58 -5.19 21.33
CA THR A 62 -7.10 -3.85 21.12
C THR A 62 -8.62 -3.87 21.06
N GLU A 63 -9.25 -2.88 21.70
CA GLU A 63 -10.70 -2.73 21.63
C GLU A 63 -11.15 -2.50 20.19
N CYS A 64 -12.08 -3.33 19.73
CA CYS A 64 -12.70 -3.19 18.42
C CYS A 64 -14.04 -2.47 18.56
N VAL A 65 -14.13 -1.27 18.04
CA VAL A 65 -15.35 -0.46 18.03
C VAL A 65 -16.06 -0.61 16.68
N GLN A 66 -17.34 -0.93 16.76
CA GLN A 66 -18.19 -1.07 15.57
C GLN A 66 -19.36 -0.07 15.65
N GLY A 67 -19.85 0.35 14.49
CA GLY A 67 -20.99 1.24 14.42
C GLY A 67 -21.62 1.32 13.04
N CYS A 68 -22.69 2.08 13.00
CA CYS A 68 -23.43 2.36 11.78
C CYS A 68 -23.75 3.85 11.69
N GLY A 69 -23.72 4.42 10.51
CA GLY A 69 -24.00 5.85 10.30
C GLY A 69 -24.00 6.25 8.85
N HIS A 70 -24.22 7.53 8.58
CA HIS A 70 -24.15 8.06 7.22
C HIS A 70 -22.71 8.41 6.83
N CYS A 71 -22.37 8.11 5.59
CA CYS A 71 -21.08 8.49 5.03
C CYS A 71 -21.15 9.94 4.51
N PRO A 72 -20.23 10.85 4.91
CA PRO A 72 -20.21 12.20 4.38
C PRO A 72 -19.98 12.26 2.85
N ILE A 73 -19.30 11.25 2.29
CA ILE A 73 -19.04 11.16 0.84
C ILE A 73 -20.24 10.52 0.11
N HIS A 74 -21.01 9.67 0.79
CA HIS A 74 -22.20 8.98 0.26
C HIS A 74 -23.38 9.18 1.20
N PRO A 75 -23.96 10.39 1.28
CA PRO A 75 -24.90 10.78 2.35
C PRO A 75 -26.19 9.97 2.38
N VAL A 76 -26.59 9.40 1.24
CA VAL A 76 -27.82 8.56 1.14
C VAL A 76 -27.57 7.14 1.67
N ARG A 77 -26.33 6.72 1.87
CA ARG A 77 -25.97 5.34 2.19
C ARG A 77 -25.63 5.20 3.67
N LYS A 78 -26.37 4.37 4.39
CA LYS A 78 -25.95 3.84 5.69
C LYS A 78 -24.77 2.90 5.49
N ILE A 79 -23.70 3.14 6.22
CA ILE A 79 -22.49 2.31 6.21
C ILE A 79 -22.28 1.69 7.59
N HIS A 80 -21.86 0.45 7.60
CA HIS A 80 -21.26 -0.18 8.77
C HIS A 80 -19.75 0.05 8.74
N TRP A 81 -19.17 0.22 9.91
CA TRP A 81 -17.73 0.44 10.06
C TRP A 81 -17.22 -0.26 11.32
N ARG A 82 -15.96 -0.66 11.30
CA ARG A 82 -15.22 -1.12 12.47
C ARG A 82 -13.85 -0.44 12.52
N SER A 83 -13.33 -0.21 13.70
CA SER A 83 -12.00 0.33 13.94
C SER A 83 -11.40 -0.28 15.21
N SER A 84 -10.08 -0.39 15.24
CA SER A 84 -9.27 -0.92 16.32
C SER A 84 -8.02 -0.06 16.48
N GLY A 85 -7.11 -0.38 17.39
CA GLY A 85 -5.83 0.33 17.53
C GLY A 85 -5.03 0.43 16.23
N PRO A 86 -4.84 -0.66 15.45
CA PRO A 86 -4.22 -0.61 14.13
C PRO A 86 -4.88 0.35 13.13
N THR A 87 -6.17 0.63 13.26
CA THR A 87 -6.87 1.55 12.36
C THR A 87 -6.37 2.98 12.51
N ASP A 88 -6.03 3.42 13.73
CA ASP A 88 -5.45 4.75 13.98
C ASP A 88 -4.05 4.85 13.39
N TYR A 89 -3.25 3.83 13.57
CA TYR A 89 -1.94 3.70 12.94
C TYR A 89 -2.01 3.82 11.41
N CYS A 90 -2.87 3.03 10.76
CA CYS A 90 -3.05 3.08 9.31
C CYS A 90 -3.62 4.42 8.82
N ALA A 91 -4.44 5.10 9.65
CA ALA A 91 -4.93 6.44 9.34
C ALA A 91 -3.81 7.48 9.33
N ASP A 92 -2.89 7.42 10.30
CA ASP A 92 -1.71 8.28 10.35
C ASP A 92 -0.76 8.01 9.19
N LEU A 93 -0.48 6.74 8.90
CA LEU A 93 0.36 6.36 7.76
C LEU A 93 -0.23 6.81 6.42
N SER A 94 -1.57 6.80 6.29
CA SER A 94 -2.23 7.27 5.07
C SER A 94 -1.87 8.71 4.74
N VAL A 95 -1.94 9.61 5.72
CA VAL A 95 -1.61 11.03 5.50
C VAL A 95 -0.12 11.24 5.30
N ALA A 96 0.74 10.55 6.07
CA ALA A 96 2.18 10.66 5.95
C ALA A 96 2.68 10.21 4.56
N LEU A 97 2.27 9.03 4.09
CA LEU A 97 2.65 8.53 2.76
C LEU A 97 2.22 9.47 1.62
N HIS A 98 1.01 10.01 1.70
CA HIS A 98 0.53 10.93 0.66
C HIS A 98 1.22 12.29 0.72
N TYR A 99 1.55 12.78 1.92
CA TYR A 99 2.30 14.02 2.08
C TYR A 99 3.69 13.91 1.47
N TYR A 100 4.47 12.92 1.87
CA TYR A 100 5.84 12.76 1.37
C TYR A 100 5.88 12.47 -0.13
N ASN A 101 4.94 11.69 -0.66
CA ASN A 101 4.81 11.47 -2.11
C ASN A 101 4.41 12.76 -2.87
N ALA A 102 3.61 13.64 -2.25
CA ALA A 102 3.25 14.92 -2.85
C ALA A 102 4.44 15.90 -2.86
N GLN A 103 5.26 15.87 -1.81
CA GLN A 103 6.50 16.66 -1.69
C GLN A 103 7.52 16.22 -2.75
N ASP A 104 7.72 14.93 -2.93
CA ASP A 104 8.56 14.33 -3.95
C ASP A 104 8.14 14.80 -5.37
N LYS A 105 6.87 14.67 -5.71
CA LYS A 105 6.32 15.15 -6.99
C LYS A 105 6.42 16.67 -7.19
N TRP A 106 6.42 17.43 -6.12
CA TRP A 106 6.65 18.88 -6.22
C TRP A 106 8.12 19.17 -6.52
N ASN A 107 9.05 18.46 -5.90
CA ASN A 107 10.47 18.63 -6.11
C ASN A 107 10.88 18.26 -7.55
N ASP A 108 10.28 17.19 -8.10
CA ASP A 108 10.62 16.67 -9.42
C ASP A 108 9.93 17.44 -10.57
N ASP A 109 8.62 17.57 -10.51
CA ASP A 109 7.80 18.07 -11.62
C ASP A 109 7.29 19.50 -11.42
N HIS A 110 7.54 20.15 -10.27
CA HIS A 110 6.93 21.41 -9.84
C HIS A 110 5.40 21.42 -9.98
N SER A 111 4.77 20.28 -9.69
CA SER A 111 3.35 20.07 -9.82
C SER A 111 2.56 20.94 -8.84
N LEU A 112 1.76 21.91 -9.34
CA LEU A 112 0.89 22.74 -8.50
C LEU A 112 -0.11 21.91 -7.67
N LEU A 113 -0.50 20.73 -8.16
CA LEU A 113 -1.34 19.79 -7.42
C LEU A 113 -0.54 19.17 -6.26
N GLY A 114 0.75 18.83 -6.47
CA GLY A 114 1.66 18.35 -5.41
C GLY A 114 1.78 19.38 -4.30
N LEU A 115 2.08 20.64 -4.62
CA LEU A 115 2.15 21.73 -3.65
C LEU A 115 0.84 21.94 -2.87
N GLY A 116 -0.31 21.81 -3.55
CA GLY A 116 -1.62 21.91 -2.90
C GLY A 116 -1.85 20.79 -1.88
N PHE A 117 -1.51 19.55 -2.22
CA PHE A 117 -1.61 18.40 -1.33
C PHE A 117 -0.60 18.46 -0.18
N GLU A 118 0.63 18.88 -0.42
CA GLU A 118 1.65 19.09 0.60
C GLU A 118 1.16 20.05 1.68
N LYS A 119 0.72 21.25 1.30
CA LYS A 119 0.16 22.25 2.25
C LYS A 119 -1.05 21.74 3.01
N LEU A 120 -1.88 20.94 2.33
CA LEU A 120 -3.09 20.37 2.91
C LEU A 120 -2.81 19.35 4.01
N LEU A 121 -1.76 18.56 3.84
CA LEU A 121 -1.41 17.41 4.70
C LEU A 121 -0.27 17.72 5.68
N ALA A 122 0.34 18.90 5.64
CA ALA A 122 1.50 19.23 6.47
C ALA A 122 1.22 19.08 7.98
N ALA A 123 0.14 19.70 8.50
CA ALA A 123 -0.20 19.60 9.92
C ALA A 123 -0.59 18.16 10.33
N PRO A 124 -1.49 17.44 9.59
CA PRO A 124 -1.75 16.03 9.84
C PRO A 124 -0.51 15.14 9.87
N THR A 125 0.46 15.42 8.99
CA THR A 125 1.71 14.64 8.94
C THR A 125 2.63 14.93 10.12
N GLN A 126 2.67 16.16 10.63
CA GLN A 126 3.41 16.48 11.86
C GLN A 126 2.88 15.69 13.05
N ASP A 127 1.57 15.60 13.19
CA ASP A 127 0.92 14.80 14.25
C ASP A 127 1.24 13.30 14.10
N ALA A 128 1.20 12.78 12.86
CA ALA A 128 1.58 11.41 12.55
C ALA A 128 3.06 11.14 12.85
N ALA A 129 3.97 12.05 12.48
CA ALA A 129 5.40 11.93 12.73
C ALA A 129 5.75 11.98 14.24
N ALA A 130 4.99 12.73 15.04
CA ALA A 130 5.14 12.73 16.48
C ALA A 130 4.74 11.39 17.12
N ARG A 131 3.74 10.69 16.57
CA ARG A 131 3.29 9.37 17.07
C ARG A 131 4.12 8.22 16.50
N TRP A 132 4.55 8.31 15.24
CA TRP A 132 5.21 7.24 14.49
C TRP A 132 6.53 7.73 13.83
N PRO A 133 7.50 8.21 14.63
CA PRO A 133 8.73 8.82 14.09
C PRO A 133 9.56 7.85 13.25
N ARG A 134 9.64 6.58 13.64
CA ARG A 134 10.39 5.53 12.92
C ARG A 134 9.84 5.31 11.51
N GLN A 135 8.52 5.20 11.38
CA GLN A 135 7.86 4.97 10.09
C GLN A 135 7.95 6.21 9.18
N CYS A 136 7.74 7.40 9.73
CA CYS A 136 7.86 8.63 8.96
C CYS A 136 9.30 8.89 8.48
N GLU A 137 10.30 8.55 9.29
CA GLU A 137 11.69 8.59 8.89
C GLU A 137 12.00 7.58 7.78
N ALA A 138 11.47 6.36 7.89
CA ALA A 138 11.62 5.34 6.84
C ALA A 138 11.00 5.78 5.51
N ILE A 139 9.84 6.45 5.54
CA ILE A 139 9.22 7.00 4.32
C ILE A 139 10.14 8.03 3.67
N ARG A 140 10.65 9.00 4.44
CA ARG A 140 11.53 10.04 3.94
C ARG A 140 12.82 9.48 3.37
N SER A 141 13.52 8.65 4.14
CA SER A 141 14.78 8.03 3.73
C SER A 141 14.63 7.17 2.46
N CYS A 142 13.51 6.47 2.30
CA CYS A 142 13.25 5.69 1.10
C CYS A 142 13.05 6.60 -0.13
N LEU A 143 12.28 7.68 -0.01
CA LEU A 143 12.07 8.61 -1.13
C LEU A 143 13.37 9.30 -1.54
N ASP A 144 14.20 9.75 -0.57
CA ASP A 144 15.51 10.32 -0.85
C ASP A 144 16.40 9.31 -1.60
N GLN A 145 16.45 8.05 -1.17
CA GLN A 145 17.19 6.98 -1.86
C GLN A 145 16.66 6.68 -3.27
N LEU A 146 15.33 6.64 -3.43
CA LEU A 146 14.74 6.41 -4.75
C LEU A 146 15.08 7.54 -5.73
N ALA A 147 15.06 8.79 -5.27
CA ALA A 147 15.50 9.94 -6.07
C ALA A 147 16.98 9.82 -6.49
N GLU A 148 17.87 9.34 -5.60
CA GLU A 148 19.26 9.07 -5.94
C GLU A 148 19.40 7.98 -7.03
N TYR A 149 18.66 6.87 -6.91
CA TYR A 149 18.66 5.81 -7.92
C TYR A 149 18.13 6.30 -9.28
N GLU A 150 17.08 7.11 -9.26
CA GLU A 150 16.50 7.73 -10.46
C GLU A 150 17.48 8.68 -11.13
N ALA A 151 18.10 9.58 -10.37
CA ALA A 151 19.11 10.51 -10.88
C ALA A 151 20.35 9.79 -11.45
N ALA A 152 20.73 8.65 -10.88
CA ALA A 152 21.81 7.80 -11.38
C ALA A 152 21.39 6.93 -12.59
N GLY A 153 20.09 6.86 -12.93
CA GLY A 153 19.58 5.96 -13.97
C GLY A 153 19.80 4.49 -13.63
N SER A 154 19.70 4.11 -12.36
CA SER A 154 20.04 2.76 -11.89
C SER A 154 19.17 1.68 -12.53
N GLU A 155 19.81 0.63 -13.02
CA GLU A 155 19.15 -0.58 -13.57
C GLU A 155 19.19 -1.77 -12.60
N ASP A 156 19.72 -1.56 -11.38
CA ASP A 156 19.75 -2.58 -10.33
C ASP A 156 18.35 -2.72 -9.70
N LEU A 157 17.55 -3.64 -10.26
CA LEU A 157 16.18 -3.90 -9.83
C LEU A 157 16.09 -4.35 -8.37
N ASP A 158 17.11 -5.08 -7.89
CA ASP A 158 17.10 -5.57 -6.51
C ASP A 158 17.33 -4.42 -5.53
N ALA A 159 18.29 -3.54 -5.80
CA ALA A 159 18.57 -2.36 -4.98
C ALA A 159 17.39 -1.40 -4.95
N VAL A 160 16.86 -1.02 -6.13
CA VAL A 160 15.79 -0.02 -6.23
C VAL A 160 14.47 -0.53 -5.63
N SER A 161 14.04 -1.74 -6.01
CA SER A 161 12.83 -2.33 -5.41
C SER A 161 13.02 -2.69 -3.94
N GLY A 162 14.25 -3.06 -3.55
CA GLY A 162 14.62 -3.35 -2.18
C GLY A 162 14.48 -2.16 -1.25
N CYS A 163 14.79 -0.95 -1.72
CA CYS A 163 14.56 0.29 -0.98
C CYS A 163 13.07 0.43 -0.58
N PHE A 164 12.16 0.30 -1.54
CA PHE A 164 10.73 0.35 -1.25
C PHE A 164 10.24 -0.84 -0.42
N GLY A 165 10.84 -2.02 -0.64
CA GLY A 165 10.61 -3.18 0.21
C GLY A 165 10.97 -2.92 1.68
N GLN A 166 12.12 -2.28 1.93
CA GLN A 166 12.56 -1.94 3.28
C GLN A 166 11.61 -0.93 3.96
N LEU A 167 11.15 0.09 3.22
CA LEU A 167 10.12 0.98 3.70
C LEU A 167 8.88 0.20 4.14
N MET A 168 8.34 -0.66 3.27
CA MET A 168 7.13 -1.41 3.59
C MET A 168 7.35 -2.39 4.76
N ALA A 169 8.56 -2.94 4.92
CA ALA A 169 8.90 -3.73 6.11
C ALA A 169 8.76 -2.91 7.40
N GLU A 170 9.20 -1.64 7.41
CA GLU A 170 9.04 -0.75 8.56
C GLU A 170 7.57 -0.40 8.84
N LEU A 171 6.76 -0.21 7.78
CA LEU A 171 5.34 0.11 7.94
C LEU A 171 4.51 -1.09 8.44
N PHE A 172 4.92 -2.32 8.11
CA PHE A 172 4.23 -3.52 8.59
C PHE A 172 4.60 -3.86 10.03
N ASP A 173 5.78 -3.48 10.49
CA ASP A 173 6.29 -3.73 11.84
C ASP A 173 5.68 -2.74 12.85
N PHE A 174 4.40 -2.94 13.19
CA PHE A 174 3.60 -2.04 14.01
C PHE A 174 4.10 -1.94 15.45
N LYS A 175 4.37 -3.08 16.12
CA LYS A 175 4.66 -3.14 17.56
C LYS A 175 6.09 -3.49 17.93
N GLN A 176 6.92 -3.95 17.01
CA GLN A 176 8.25 -4.51 17.28
C GLN A 176 8.22 -5.64 18.33
N ASP A 177 7.39 -6.64 18.07
CA ASP A 177 7.22 -7.81 18.92
C ASP A 177 7.73 -9.10 18.24
N HIS A 178 7.34 -10.26 18.78
CA HIS A 178 7.73 -11.56 18.23
C HIS A 178 7.19 -11.85 16.82
N TRP A 179 6.18 -11.09 16.33
CA TRP A 179 5.66 -11.19 14.96
C TRP A 179 6.40 -10.28 13.97
N SER A 180 7.29 -9.42 14.46
CA SER A 180 8.07 -8.50 13.61
C SER A 180 8.79 -9.20 12.46
N PRO A 181 9.43 -10.38 12.60
CA PRO A 181 10.10 -11.05 11.49
C PRO A 181 9.15 -11.38 10.33
N GLU A 182 7.95 -11.91 10.63
CA GLU A 182 6.94 -12.26 9.65
C GLU A 182 6.31 -11.01 9.02
N LEU A 183 5.93 -10.02 9.83
CA LEU A 183 5.37 -8.75 9.35
C LEU A 183 6.36 -8.01 8.44
N ARG A 184 7.61 -7.89 8.85
CA ARG A 184 8.68 -7.28 8.03
C ARG A 184 8.90 -8.04 6.73
N SER A 185 8.87 -9.35 6.77
CA SER A 185 9.00 -10.18 5.56
C SER A 185 7.82 -9.98 4.60
N ILE A 186 6.58 -9.93 5.12
CA ILE A 186 5.39 -9.63 4.31
C ILE A 186 5.55 -8.24 3.68
N GLY A 187 5.84 -7.22 4.48
CA GLY A 187 6.02 -5.85 4.02
C GLY A 187 7.11 -5.73 2.96
N PHE A 188 8.28 -6.34 3.20
CA PHE A 188 9.41 -6.28 2.29
C PHE A 188 9.09 -6.87 0.91
N HIS A 189 8.56 -8.09 0.86
CA HIS A 189 8.29 -8.76 -0.42
C HIS A 189 7.10 -8.13 -1.14
N LEU A 190 6.06 -7.72 -0.41
CA LEU A 190 4.93 -7.00 -0.98
C LEU A 190 5.34 -5.61 -1.50
N GLY A 191 6.24 -4.93 -0.79
CA GLY A 191 6.80 -3.64 -1.22
C GLY A 191 7.59 -3.75 -2.51
N LYS A 192 8.50 -4.73 -2.61
CA LYS A 192 9.22 -5.02 -3.86
C LYS A 192 8.26 -5.31 -5.00
N TYR A 193 7.24 -6.14 -4.74
CA TYR A 193 6.21 -6.46 -5.71
C TYR A 193 5.46 -5.21 -6.19
N ILE A 194 4.98 -4.36 -5.28
CA ILE A 194 4.25 -3.14 -5.62
C ILE A 194 5.12 -2.20 -6.48
N TYR A 195 6.37 -2.00 -6.09
CA TYR A 195 7.29 -1.13 -6.82
C TYR A 195 7.53 -1.62 -8.25
N LEU A 196 7.86 -2.91 -8.40
CA LEU A 196 8.12 -3.51 -9.73
C LEU A 196 6.85 -3.58 -10.58
N LEU A 197 5.69 -3.82 -9.99
CA LEU A 197 4.42 -3.82 -10.72
C LEU A 197 4.02 -2.41 -11.18
N ASP A 198 4.30 -1.37 -10.38
CA ASP A 198 4.11 0.04 -10.77
C ASP A 198 5.02 0.39 -11.95
N ALA A 199 6.31 0.05 -11.87
CA ALA A 199 7.27 0.24 -12.96
C ALA A 199 6.86 -0.53 -14.23
N TYR A 200 6.36 -1.76 -14.07
CA TYR A 200 5.84 -2.58 -15.18
C TYR A 200 4.59 -1.96 -15.82
N ASP A 201 3.66 -1.47 -15.01
CA ASP A 201 2.42 -0.84 -15.49
C ASP A 201 2.71 0.47 -16.24
N ASP A 202 3.63 1.25 -15.74
CA ASP A 202 3.97 2.58 -16.26
C ASP A 202 5.01 2.59 -17.40
N LEU A 203 5.65 1.44 -17.69
CA LEU A 203 6.78 1.33 -18.61
C LEU A 203 6.59 2.04 -19.97
N GLU A 204 5.47 1.80 -20.65
CA GLU A 204 5.19 2.40 -21.96
C GLU A 204 4.98 3.92 -21.88
N ARG A 205 4.38 4.37 -20.79
CA ARG A 205 4.16 5.80 -20.53
C ARG A 205 5.49 6.51 -20.26
N ASP A 206 6.34 5.90 -19.45
CA ASP A 206 7.63 6.47 -19.04
C ASP A 206 8.60 6.49 -20.22
N GLN A 207 8.65 5.45 -21.03
CA GLN A 207 9.43 5.43 -22.27
C GLN A 207 9.01 6.56 -23.23
N ARG A 208 7.70 6.78 -23.41
CA ARG A 208 7.20 7.87 -24.26
C ARG A 208 7.56 9.26 -23.75
N LYS A 209 7.64 9.43 -22.43
CA LYS A 209 8.00 10.69 -21.80
C LYS A 209 9.50 10.89 -21.64
N GLY A 210 10.32 9.86 -21.87
CA GLY A 210 11.74 9.86 -21.56
C GLY A 210 12.03 9.88 -20.05
N ALA A 211 11.03 9.49 -19.22
CA ALA A 211 11.18 9.38 -17.79
C ALA A 211 11.96 8.12 -17.39
N TYR A 212 12.51 8.15 -16.19
CA TYR A 212 13.18 6.99 -15.61
C TYR A 212 12.18 5.84 -15.40
N ASN A 213 12.62 4.64 -15.73
CA ASN A 213 11.94 3.40 -15.37
C ASN A 213 13.00 2.29 -15.29
N PRO A 214 13.15 1.60 -14.14
CA PRO A 214 14.22 0.62 -13.93
C PRO A 214 14.08 -0.62 -14.83
N LEU A 215 12.91 -0.87 -15.41
CA LEU A 215 12.65 -2.00 -16.31
C LEU A 215 12.98 -1.68 -17.76
N LYS A 216 13.43 -0.47 -18.10
CA LYS A 216 13.61 -0.01 -19.50
C LYS A 216 14.53 -0.91 -20.31
N THR A 217 15.70 -1.25 -19.77
CA THR A 217 16.67 -2.11 -20.46
C THR A 217 16.22 -3.57 -20.48
N LEU A 218 15.72 -4.07 -19.34
CA LEU A 218 15.23 -5.44 -19.24
C LEU A 218 14.05 -5.71 -20.19
N SER A 219 13.19 -4.72 -20.39
CA SER A 219 12.02 -4.83 -21.28
C SER A 219 12.35 -5.06 -22.76
N GLN A 220 13.60 -4.83 -23.17
CA GLN A 220 14.08 -5.04 -24.52
C GLN A 220 14.66 -6.44 -24.74
N GLN A 221 14.78 -7.23 -23.68
CA GLN A 221 15.36 -8.57 -23.73
C GLN A 221 14.29 -9.62 -24.09
N PRO A 222 14.66 -10.67 -24.83
CA PRO A 222 13.78 -11.82 -25.03
C PRO A 222 13.43 -12.47 -23.69
N GLY A 223 12.17 -12.86 -23.52
CA GLY A 223 11.72 -13.51 -22.27
C GLY A 223 11.35 -12.57 -21.14
N TYR A 224 11.33 -11.25 -21.38
CA TYR A 224 10.98 -10.25 -20.35
C TYR A 224 9.67 -10.53 -19.61
N GLU A 225 8.62 -10.90 -20.32
CA GLU A 225 7.31 -11.15 -19.72
C GLU A 225 7.32 -12.37 -18.78
N GLU A 226 8.01 -13.42 -19.17
CA GLU A 226 8.20 -14.63 -18.38
C GLU A 226 9.05 -14.33 -17.14
N GLU A 227 10.15 -13.61 -17.30
CA GLU A 227 11.03 -13.22 -16.20
C GLU A 227 10.31 -12.34 -15.17
N MET A 228 9.56 -11.34 -15.62
CA MET A 228 8.76 -10.50 -14.72
C MET A 228 7.70 -11.30 -13.97
N ARG A 229 7.05 -12.23 -14.64
CA ARG A 229 6.08 -13.12 -14.00
C ARG A 229 6.73 -13.98 -12.91
N GLU A 230 7.88 -14.59 -13.19
CA GLU A 230 8.62 -15.40 -12.22
C GLU A 230 9.05 -14.57 -11.01
N ILE A 231 9.53 -13.34 -11.22
CA ILE A 231 9.86 -12.41 -10.14
C ILE A 231 8.63 -12.13 -9.27
N PHE A 232 7.49 -11.82 -9.88
CA PHE A 232 6.24 -11.56 -9.14
C PHE A 232 5.77 -12.79 -8.37
N GLU A 233 5.80 -13.97 -8.98
CA GLU A 233 5.43 -15.23 -8.32
C GLU A 233 6.33 -15.51 -7.11
N LEU A 234 7.64 -15.31 -7.25
CA LEU A 234 8.59 -15.50 -6.16
C LEU A 234 8.33 -14.54 -4.99
N LEU A 235 8.15 -13.26 -5.27
CA LEU A 235 7.89 -12.23 -4.24
C LEU A 235 6.60 -12.52 -3.48
N LEU A 236 5.52 -12.82 -4.21
CA LEU A 236 4.23 -13.14 -3.60
C LEU A 236 4.24 -14.48 -2.85
N ALA A 237 4.98 -15.48 -3.33
CA ALA A 237 5.15 -16.74 -2.61
C ALA A 237 5.89 -16.53 -1.27
N ARG A 238 6.89 -15.66 -1.23
CA ARG A 238 7.60 -15.30 0.00
C ARG A 238 6.68 -14.54 0.97
N CYS A 239 5.90 -13.60 0.46
CA CYS A 239 4.90 -12.88 1.22
C CYS A 239 3.87 -13.85 1.83
N ALA A 240 3.28 -14.73 1.02
CA ALA A 240 2.31 -15.72 1.43
C ALA A 240 2.86 -16.68 2.50
N LYS A 241 4.11 -17.14 2.34
CA LYS A 241 4.78 -18.02 3.31
C LYS A 241 4.89 -17.36 4.68
N SER A 242 5.20 -16.08 4.75
CA SER A 242 5.27 -15.35 6.03
C SER A 242 3.88 -15.09 6.60
N PHE A 243 2.90 -14.77 5.76
CA PHE A 243 1.51 -14.60 6.18
C PHE A 243 0.93 -15.87 6.83
N GLU A 244 1.14 -17.05 6.25
CA GLU A 244 0.59 -18.32 6.78
C GLU A 244 1.23 -18.76 8.13
N ARG A 245 2.24 -18.03 8.61
CA ARG A 245 2.80 -18.23 9.96
C ARG A 245 2.14 -17.37 11.02
N LEU A 246 1.39 -16.36 10.60
CA LEU A 246 0.67 -15.48 11.51
C LEU A 246 -0.64 -16.14 11.96
N PRO A 247 -1.02 -16.03 13.24
CA PRO A 247 -2.25 -16.62 13.77
C PRO A 247 -3.49 -15.75 13.47
N CYS A 248 -3.60 -15.27 12.23
CA CYS A 248 -4.77 -14.51 11.80
C CYS A 248 -5.98 -15.42 11.66
N VAL A 249 -7.03 -15.19 12.46
CA VAL A 249 -8.29 -15.94 12.41
C VAL A 249 -9.40 -15.10 11.78
N GLU A 250 -9.69 -13.93 12.37
CA GLU A 250 -10.63 -13.00 11.76
C GLU A 250 -10.12 -12.55 10.40
N ASP A 251 -11.01 -12.53 9.40
CA ASP A 251 -10.71 -12.09 8.03
C ASP A 251 -9.57 -12.85 7.31
N ALA A 252 -9.13 -14.02 7.80
CA ALA A 252 -8.11 -14.81 7.12
C ALA A 252 -8.48 -15.15 5.66
N ASP A 253 -9.77 -15.37 5.39
CA ASP A 253 -10.33 -15.57 4.05
C ASP A 253 -10.18 -14.33 3.15
N LEU A 254 -10.41 -13.14 3.71
CA LEU A 254 -10.19 -11.87 3.01
C LEU A 254 -8.72 -11.62 2.71
N LEU A 255 -7.86 -11.82 3.71
CA LEU A 255 -6.42 -11.64 3.57
C LEU A 255 -5.84 -12.59 2.51
N ARG A 256 -6.26 -13.87 2.50
CA ARG A 256 -5.89 -14.84 1.45
C ARG A 256 -6.41 -14.44 0.08
N ASN A 257 -7.67 -14.00 -0.02
CA ASN A 257 -8.23 -13.53 -1.28
C ASN A 257 -7.38 -12.38 -1.86
N ILE A 258 -6.97 -11.42 -1.03
CA ILE A 258 -6.13 -10.31 -1.45
C ILE A 258 -4.75 -10.79 -1.90
N LEU A 259 -4.05 -11.58 -1.06
CA LEU A 259 -2.67 -11.99 -1.30
C LEU A 259 -2.51 -13.02 -2.43
N TYR A 260 -3.50 -13.89 -2.66
CA TYR A 260 -3.40 -14.98 -3.64
C TYR A 260 -4.10 -14.68 -4.96
N SER A 261 -5.01 -13.72 -4.97
CA SER A 261 -5.81 -13.43 -6.15
C SER A 261 -5.91 -11.94 -6.45
N GLY A 262 -6.18 -11.14 -5.45
CA GLY A 262 -6.42 -9.70 -5.61
C GLY A 262 -5.22 -8.94 -6.18
N VAL A 263 -4.02 -9.20 -5.67
CA VAL A 263 -2.77 -8.56 -6.11
C VAL A 263 -2.49 -8.80 -7.59
N TRP A 264 -2.95 -9.91 -8.17
CA TRP A 264 -2.75 -10.25 -9.58
C TRP A 264 -3.68 -9.52 -10.56
N LEU A 265 -4.74 -8.87 -10.07
CA LEU A 265 -5.78 -8.31 -10.94
C LEU A 265 -5.24 -7.28 -11.94
N LYS A 266 -4.38 -6.37 -11.48
CA LYS A 266 -3.79 -5.34 -12.37
C LYS A 266 -2.86 -5.95 -13.40
N TYR A 267 -1.96 -6.85 -12.99
CA TYR A 267 -1.07 -7.58 -13.90
C TYR A 267 -1.86 -8.33 -14.99
N ASN A 268 -2.85 -9.10 -14.58
CA ASN A 268 -3.69 -9.88 -15.51
C ASN A 268 -4.49 -8.97 -16.45
N CYS A 269 -5.03 -7.85 -15.95
CA CYS A 269 -5.76 -6.89 -16.79
C CYS A 269 -4.86 -6.24 -17.85
N LYS A 270 -3.59 -5.97 -17.54
CA LYS A 270 -2.63 -5.41 -18.50
C LYS A 270 -2.30 -6.42 -19.58
N ASN A 271 -2.00 -7.67 -19.22
CA ASN A 271 -1.64 -8.72 -20.17
C ASN A 271 -2.81 -9.11 -21.08
N ALA A 272 -4.03 -9.18 -20.56
CA ALA A 272 -5.22 -9.43 -21.39
C ALA A 272 -5.50 -8.32 -22.42
N LYS A 273 -4.93 -7.12 -22.28
CA LYS A 273 -5.00 -6.05 -23.29
C LYS A 273 -3.92 -6.17 -24.36
N LYS A 274 -2.78 -6.78 -24.05
CA LYS A 274 -1.68 -7.01 -25.02
C LYS A 274 -2.00 -8.15 -25.98
N GLU A 275 -2.87 -9.10 -25.60
CA GLU A 275 -3.30 -10.24 -26.40
C GLU A 275 -4.44 -9.91 -27.39
N LYS A 276 -5.03 -8.72 -27.28
CA LYS A 276 -6.10 -8.22 -28.19
C LYS A 276 -5.56 -7.23 -29.20
#